data_ec0f0c3934c8ae1ed0a12db1f086d30a
#
_entry.id   ec0f0c3934c8ae1ed0a12db1f086d30a
#
_cell.length_a   1.000
_cell.length_b   1.000
_cell.length_c   1.000
_cell.angle_alpha   90.00
_cell.angle_beta   90.00
_cell.angle_gamma   90.00
#
_symmetry.space_group_name_H-M   'P 1'
#
loop_
_entity.id
_entity.type
_entity.pdbx_description
1 polymer ?
#
loop_
_entity_poly.entity_id
_entity_poly.type
_entity_poly.pdbx_seq_one_letter_code
_entity_poly.pdbx_strand_id
1 'polypeptide(L)'
;KTGFGIKETLDAIIERMPSPKSNLDLPLKALLFDSWFDEYRGVICLIALKDGVITKGDTIALAQNNTSYEVLDVGLLYPDPTPTDALFAGQVGYLITGMKTVKEARVGDTIYNSRKPVTPFPGFKPAKPMVFAGIFPIENTEFDLLRDAIEKLTLNDASVTVEKKSSPALGLGFRCG
;
A
#
# COMPACT_ATOMS: atom_id res chain seq x y z
N LYS A 1 33.25 -3.88 -8.52
CA LYS A 1 32.14 -4.62 -9.17
C LYS A 1 32.60 -6.02 -9.58
N THR A 2 33.35 -6.72 -8.72
CA THR A 2 33.97 -8.01 -9.02
C THR A 2 33.12 -9.21 -8.59
N GLY A 3 32.01 -8.99 -7.87
CA GLY A 3 31.21 -10.06 -7.27
C GLY A 3 31.84 -10.73 -6.06
N PHE A 4 32.98 -10.22 -5.58
CA PHE A 4 33.67 -10.77 -4.41
C PHE A 4 32.79 -10.62 -3.16
N GLY A 5 32.62 -11.70 -2.41
CA GLY A 5 31.85 -11.76 -1.18
C GLY A 5 30.34 -11.93 -1.37
N ILE A 6 29.79 -11.94 -2.59
CA ILE A 6 28.33 -12.08 -2.81
C ILE A 6 27.85 -13.46 -2.35
N LYS A 7 28.54 -14.54 -2.75
CA LYS A 7 28.15 -15.91 -2.39
C LYS A 7 28.17 -16.10 -0.89
N GLU A 8 29.26 -15.70 -0.25
CA GLU A 8 29.46 -15.81 1.22
C GLU A 8 28.39 -15.00 1.99
N THR A 9 27.98 -13.85 1.43
CA THR A 9 26.90 -13.04 2.03
C THR A 9 25.56 -13.75 1.93
N LEU A 10 25.24 -14.33 0.77
CA LEU A 10 23.98 -15.07 0.57
C LEU A 10 23.93 -16.32 1.44
N ASP A 11 25.01 -17.07 1.50
CA ASP A 11 25.14 -18.26 2.36
C ASP A 11 24.95 -17.86 3.85
N ALA A 12 25.57 -16.77 4.29
CA ALA A 12 25.44 -16.28 5.66
C ALA A 12 23.99 -15.82 5.98
N ILE A 13 23.25 -15.24 5.01
CA ILE A 13 21.84 -14.90 5.19
C ILE A 13 21.01 -16.16 5.41
N ILE A 14 21.20 -17.19 4.58
CA ILE A 14 20.47 -18.47 4.69
C ILE A 14 20.75 -19.15 6.03
N GLU A 15 22.00 -19.15 6.47
CA GLU A 15 22.41 -19.86 7.70
C GLU A 15 22.06 -19.11 8.98
N ARG A 16 22.09 -17.77 8.98
CA ARG A 16 22.04 -16.95 10.20
C ARG A 16 20.73 -16.21 10.41
N MET A 17 19.92 -15.98 9.35
CA MET A 17 18.65 -15.30 9.51
C MET A 17 17.61 -16.26 10.10
N PRO A 18 16.99 -15.90 11.24
CA PRO A 18 15.93 -16.73 11.80
C PRO A 18 14.66 -16.66 10.94
N SER A 19 13.89 -17.74 10.94
CA SER A 19 12.56 -17.75 10.31
C SER A 19 11.64 -16.69 10.96
N PRO A 20 10.70 -16.14 10.22
CA PRO A 20 9.70 -15.23 10.77
C PRO A 20 8.95 -15.88 11.95
N LYS A 21 8.79 -15.14 13.04
CA LYS A 21 7.91 -15.56 14.15
C LYS A 21 6.47 -15.36 13.71
N SER A 22 5.76 -16.44 13.43
CA SER A 22 4.42 -16.44 12.88
C SER A 22 3.57 -17.55 13.51
N ASN A 23 2.25 -17.40 13.50
CA ASN A 23 1.33 -18.42 14.01
C ASN A 23 0.12 -18.56 13.05
N LEU A 24 -0.06 -19.76 12.52
CA LEU A 24 -1.15 -20.08 11.59
C LEU A 24 -2.51 -20.19 12.29
N ASP A 25 -2.54 -20.56 13.58
CA ASP A 25 -3.77 -20.80 14.34
C ASP A 25 -4.40 -19.50 14.90
N LEU A 26 -3.64 -18.40 14.87
CA LEU A 26 -4.14 -17.10 15.29
C LEU A 26 -5.01 -16.45 14.20
N PRO A 27 -5.90 -15.51 14.57
CA PRO A 27 -6.63 -14.70 13.60
C PRO A 27 -5.69 -13.98 12.62
N LEU A 28 -6.15 -13.84 11.37
CA LEU A 28 -5.42 -13.09 10.35
C LEU A 28 -4.97 -11.73 10.87
N LYS A 29 -3.68 -11.46 10.77
CA LYS A 29 -3.06 -10.19 11.06
C LYS A 29 -1.93 -9.93 10.07
N ALA A 30 -2.11 -8.97 9.18
CA ALA A 30 -1.14 -8.60 8.17
C ALA A 30 -0.84 -7.10 8.20
N LEU A 31 0.39 -6.75 7.90
CA LEU A 31 0.82 -5.37 7.72
C LEU A 31 0.75 -5.02 6.25
N LEU A 32 0.03 -3.95 5.92
CA LEU A 32 0.07 -3.31 4.62
C LEU A 32 1.31 -2.39 4.57
N PHE A 33 2.33 -2.73 3.81
CA PHE A 33 3.59 -1.97 3.80
C PHE A 33 3.84 -1.22 2.49
N ASP A 34 3.09 -1.53 1.42
CA ASP A 34 3.13 -0.79 0.16
C ASP A 34 1.83 -0.98 -0.61
N SER A 35 1.49 -0.06 -1.51
CA SER A 35 0.32 -0.17 -2.39
C SER A 35 0.51 0.70 -3.64
N TRP A 36 0.01 0.20 -4.79
CA TRP A 36 -0.03 0.98 -6.02
C TRP A 36 -1.31 0.69 -6.80
N PHE A 37 -1.62 1.56 -7.73
CA PHE A 37 -2.76 1.41 -8.62
C PHE A 37 -2.31 0.79 -9.95
N ASP A 38 -3.01 -0.27 -10.36
CA ASP A 38 -2.88 -0.92 -11.65
C ASP A 38 -4.17 -0.69 -12.45
N GLU A 39 -4.05 -0.29 -13.72
CA GLU A 39 -5.21 0.06 -14.57
C GLU A 39 -6.16 -1.11 -14.80
N TYR A 40 -5.69 -2.34 -14.73
CA TYR A 40 -6.47 -3.56 -15.00
C TYR A 40 -6.94 -4.26 -13.72
N ARG A 41 -6.17 -4.17 -12.65
CA ARG A 41 -6.37 -4.93 -11.40
C ARG A 41 -6.88 -4.05 -10.24
N GLY A 42 -6.87 -2.72 -10.42
CA GLY A 42 -7.18 -1.78 -9.36
C GLY A 42 -6.04 -1.63 -8.36
N VAL A 43 -6.35 -1.44 -7.10
CA VAL A 43 -5.31 -1.28 -6.06
C VAL A 43 -4.71 -2.63 -5.69
N ILE A 44 -3.40 -2.75 -5.87
CA ILE A 44 -2.59 -3.88 -5.42
C ILE A 44 -1.92 -3.49 -4.12
N CYS A 45 -2.13 -4.29 -3.09
CA CYS A 45 -1.56 -4.10 -1.76
C CYS A 45 -0.44 -5.10 -1.53
N LEU A 46 0.74 -4.66 -1.11
CA LEU A 46 1.79 -5.53 -0.58
C LEU A 46 1.62 -5.72 0.91
N ILE A 47 1.54 -6.98 1.32
CA ILE A 47 1.25 -7.35 2.68
C ILE A 47 2.30 -8.32 3.25
N ALA A 48 2.61 -8.15 4.51
CA ALA A 48 3.40 -9.11 5.30
C ALA A 48 2.49 -9.76 6.33
N LEU A 49 2.22 -11.06 6.18
CA LEU A 49 1.39 -11.79 7.11
C LEU A 49 2.17 -12.12 8.38
N LYS A 50 1.68 -11.61 9.51
CA LYS A 50 2.22 -11.92 10.83
C LYS A 50 1.60 -13.19 11.39
N ASP A 51 0.28 -13.30 11.31
CA ASP A 51 -0.48 -14.40 11.90
C ASP A 51 -1.63 -14.79 10.97
N GLY A 52 -2.06 -16.06 11.05
CA GLY A 52 -3.20 -16.60 10.33
C GLY A 52 -2.93 -16.90 8.85
N VAL A 53 -4.02 -16.97 8.10
CA VAL A 53 -4.03 -17.29 6.66
C VAL A 53 -5.02 -16.35 5.98
N ILE A 54 -4.75 -16.00 4.73
CA ILE A 54 -5.66 -15.25 3.87
C ILE A 54 -5.84 -15.99 2.55
N THR A 55 -7.09 -16.11 2.10
CA THR A 55 -7.47 -16.79 0.85
C THR A 55 -8.34 -15.89 -0.01
N LYS A 56 -8.42 -16.20 -1.30
CA LYS A 56 -9.36 -15.57 -2.21
C LYS A 56 -10.80 -15.80 -1.73
N GLY A 57 -11.64 -14.76 -1.77
CA GLY A 57 -13.02 -14.76 -1.29
C GLY A 57 -13.18 -14.42 0.20
N ASP A 58 -12.08 -14.30 0.96
CA ASP A 58 -12.15 -13.82 2.34
C ASP A 58 -12.65 -12.37 2.39
N THR A 59 -13.32 -12.03 3.50
CA THR A 59 -13.67 -10.64 3.79
C THR A 59 -12.71 -10.09 4.83
N ILE A 60 -11.90 -9.15 4.42
CA ILE A 60 -10.93 -8.45 5.26
C ILE A 60 -11.45 -7.08 5.68
N ALA A 61 -10.85 -6.51 6.72
CA ALA A 61 -11.05 -5.13 7.13
C ALA A 61 -9.72 -4.44 7.39
N LEU A 62 -9.71 -3.13 7.20
CA LEU A 62 -8.59 -2.23 7.49
C LEU A 62 -8.82 -1.58 8.86
N ALA A 63 -7.80 -1.61 9.72
CA ALA A 63 -7.95 -1.15 11.11
C ALA A 63 -8.12 0.36 11.25
N GLN A 64 -7.61 1.16 10.30
CA GLN A 64 -7.70 2.62 10.39
C GLN A 64 -9.09 3.17 10.09
N ASN A 65 -9.85 2.52 9.22
CA ASN A 65 -11.17 3.01 8.78
C ASN A 65 -12.31 2.02 8.99
N ASN A 66 -12.01 0.80 9.44
CA ASN A 66 -12.96 -0.32 9.59
C ASN A 66 -13.74 -0.65 8.31
N THR A 67 -13.23 -0.27 7.14
CA THR A 67 -13.86 -0.61 5.87
C THR A 67 -13.51 -2.05 5.51
N SER A 68 -14.53 -2.79 5.07
CA SER A 68 -14.36 -4.18 4.68
C SER A 68 -14.32 -4.33 3.17
N TYR A 69 -13.46 -5.24 2.70
CA TYR A 69 -13.27 -5.55 1.29
C TYR A 69 -13.22 -7.07 1.10
N GLU A 70 -13.71 -7.52 -0.04
CA GLU A 70 -13.53 -8.90 -0.48
C GLU A 70 -12.16 -9.06 -1.13
N VAL A 71 -11.50 -10.17 -0.83
CA VAL A 71 -10.23 -10.57 -1.44
C VAL A 71 -10.50 -11.15 -2.81
N LEU A 72 -10.14 -10.44 -3.86
CA LEU A 72 -10.32 -10.87 -5.26
C LEU A 72 -9.20 -11.79 -5.73
N ASP A 73 -7.97 -11.53 -5.27
CA ASP A 73 -6.80 -12.33 -5.60
C ASP A 73 -5.71 -12.18 -4.55
N VAL A 74 -4.88 -13.21 -4.38
CA VAL A 74 -3.68 -13.22 -3.54
C VAL A 74 -2.55 -13.94 -4.26
N GLY A 75 -1.30 -13.56 -3.97
CA GLY A 75 -0.17 -14.23 -4.57
C GLY A 75 1.17 -13.72 -4.07
N LEU A 76 2.22 -14.28 -4.65
CA LEU A 76 3.62 -13.95 -4.39
C LEU A 76 4.19 -13.12 -5.54
N LEU A 77 5.26 -12.37 -5.26
CA LEU A 77 6.09 -11.73 -6.26
C LEU A 77 7.34 -12.59 -6.51
N TYR A 78 7.48 -13.11 -7.79
CA TYR A 78 8.59 -14.01 -8.12
C TYR A 78 9.07 -13.86 -9.57
N PRO A 79 9.79 -12.82 -9.93
CA PRO A 79 9.64 -11.44 -9.49
C PRO A 79 8.27 -10.85 -9.83
N ASP A 80 7.62 -11.41 -10.86
CA ASP A 80 6.29 -10.99 -11.31
C ASP A 80 5.18 -11.51 -10.40
N PRO A 81 4.02 -10.83 -10.33
CA PRO A 81 2.88 -11.29 -9.58
C PRO A 81 2.43 -12.68 -10.01
N THR A 82 2.57 -13.64 -9.12
CA THR A 82 2.21 -15.05 -9.31
C THR A 82 1.05 -15.39 -8.37
N PRO A 83 -0.17 -15.62 -8.89
CA PRO A 83 -1.31 -15.99 -8.07
C PRO A 83 -1.08 -17.29 -7.28
N THR A 84 -1.62 -17.32 -6.07
CA THR A 84 -1.60 -18.50 -5.20
C THR A 84 -2.99 -18.70 -4.57
N ASP A 85 -3.28 -19.90 -4.07
CA ASP A 85 -4.57 -20.18 -3.41
C ASP A 85 -4.68 -19.46 -2.07
N ALA A 86 -3.56 -19.29 -1.37
CA ALA A 86 -3.48 -18.68 -0.04
C ALA A 86 -2.12 -18.05 0.23
N LEU A 87 -2.09 -17.09 1.16
CA LEU A 87 -0.87 -16.63 1.82
C LEU A 87 -0.94 -17.03 3.30
N PHE A 88 0.19 -17.46 3.84
CA PHE A 88 0.32 -17.99 5.20
C PHE A 88 1.14 -17.04 6.08
N ALA A 89 0.91 -17.11 7.38
CA ALA A 89 1.70 -16.39 8.37
C ALA A 89 3.20 -16.60 8.16
N GLY A 90 3.96 -15.49 8.17
CA GLY A 90 5.39 -15.44 7.87
C GLY A 90 5.73 -15.14 6.41
N GLN A 91 4.74 -15.14 5.51
CA GLN A 91 4.94 -14.81 4.11
C GLN A 91 4.72 -13.31 3.82
N VAL A 92 5.36 -12.87 2.76
CA VAL A 92 5.12 -11.58 2.11
C VAL A 92 4.53 -11.85 0.73
N GLY A 93 3.47 -11.14 0.39
CA GLY A 93 2.81 -11.31 -0.90
C GLY A 93 1.97 -10.11 -1.28
N TYR A 94 1.22 -10.24 -2.36
CA TYR A 94 0.27 -9.23 -2.78
C TYR A 94 -1.18 -9.65 -2.52
N LEU A 95 -2.01 -8.65 -2.40
CA LEU A 95 -3.45 -8.75 -2.19
C LEU A 95 -4.16 -7.78 -3.15
N ILE A 96 -5.15 -8.28 -3.87
CA ILE A 96 -6.04 -7.48 -4.70
C ILE A 96 -7.43 -7.50 -4.10
N THR A 97 -8.01 -6.30 -3.99
CA THR A 97 -9.37 -6.10 -3.48
C THR A 97 -10.15 -5.18 -4.41
N GLY A 98 -11.39 -4.88 -4.08
CA GLY A 98 -12.19 -3.90 -4.83
C GLY A 98 -11.89 -2.44 -4.52
N MET A 99 -10.77 -2.11 -3.89
CA MET A 99 -10.35 -0.73 -3.63
C MET A 99 -10.10 0.02 -4.94
N LYS A 100 -10.54 1.26 -5.00
CA LYS A 100 -10.46 2.09 -6.22
C LYS A 100 -9.30 3.07 -6.20
N THR A 101 -8.80 3.41 -5.03
CA THR A 101 -7.71 4.38 -4.85
C THR A 101 -6.70 3.89 -3.82
N VAL A 102 -5.43 4.21 -4.00
CA VAL A 102 -4.38 3.91 -3.01
C VAL A 102 -4.59 4.62 -1.66
N LYS A 103 -5.42 5.66 -1.63
CA LYS A 103 -5.80 6.34 -0.38
C LYS A 103 -6.62 5.44 0.56
N GLU A 104 -7.28 4.43 0.02
CA GLU A 104 -7.99 3.41 0.81
C GLU A 104 -7.02 2.40 1.42
N ALA A 105 -5.89 2.14 0.76
CA ALA A 105 -4.84 1.20 1.14
C ALA A 105 -3.63 1.93 1.75
N ARG A 106 -3.79 2.51 2.92
CA ARG A 106 -2.73 3.30 3.56
C ARG A 106 -1.60 2.41 4.07
N VAL A 107 -0.37 2.75 3.69
CA VAL A 107 0.84 2.10 4.20
C VAL A 107 0.88 2.21 5.74
N GLY A 108 1.20 1.09 6.38
CA GLY A 108 1.21 0.96 7.83
C GLY A 108 -0.11 0.52 8.45
N ASP A 109 -1.17 0.32 7.63
CA ASP A 109 -2.43 -0.20 8.15
C ASP A 109 -2.34 -1.70 8.47
N THR A 110 -3.22 -2.13 9.36
CA THR A 110 -3.37 -3.53 9.74
C THR A 110 -4.57 -4.14 9.05
N ILE A 111 -4.34 -5.21 8.31
CA ILE A 111 -5.37 -6.01 7.66
C ILE A 111 -5.71 -7.19 8.58
N TYR A 112 -7.00 -7.42 8.76
CA TYR A 112 -7.52 -8.54 9.55
C TYR A 112 -8.81 -9.10 8.95
N ASN A 113 -9.22 -10.29 9.38
CA ASN A 113 -10.52 -10.84 8.98
C ASN A 113 -11.66 -10.04 9.63
N SER A 114 -12.60 -9.51 8.84
CA SER A 114 -13.67 -8.62 9.31
C SER A 114 -14.51 -9.18 10.46
N ARG A 115 -14.58 -10.51 10.56
CA ARG A 115 -15.31 -11.21 11.65
C ARG A 115 -14.47 -11.46 12.89
N LYS A 116 -13.14 -11.25 12.83
CA LYS A 116 -12.20 -11.51 13.93
C LYS A 116 -11.25 -10.32 14.09
N PRO A 117 -11.70 -9.21 14.69
CA PRO A 117 -10.87 -8.04 14.92
C PRO A 117 -9.61 -8.36 15.72
N VAL A 118 -8.50 -7.70 15.39
CA VAL A 118 -7.22 -7.84 16.09
C VAL A 118 -6.70 -6.47 16.53
N THR A 119 -5.78 -6.47 17.50
CA THR A 119 -5.08 -5.24 17.87
C THR A 119 -4.18 -4.78 16.72
N PRO A 120 -4.34 -3.55 16.21
CA PRO A 120 -3.50 -3.03 15.13
C PRO A 120 -2.01 -3.01 15.47
N PHE A 121 -1.17 -3.01 14.44
CA PHE A 121 0.27 -2.79 14.64
C PHE A 121 0.52 -1.37 15.17
N PRO A 122 1.37 -1.21 16.19
CA PRO A 122 1.69 0.09 16.74
C PRO A 122 2.67 0.87 15.84
N GLY A 123 2.71 2.19 16.04
CA GLY A 123 3.80 3.03 15.52
C GLY A 123 3.55 3.66 14.14
N PHE A 124 2.56 3.23 13.40
CA PHE A 124 2.25 3.83 12.10
C PHE A 124 1.35 5.04 12.26
N LYS A 125 1.83 6.20 11.85
CA LYS A 125 1.08 7.47 11.83
C LYS A 125 1.09 8.02 10.41
N PRO A 126 0.04 8.73 9.98
CA PRO A 126 0.05 9.42 8.70
C PRO A 126 1.26 10.37 8.61
N ALA A 127 1.96 10.33 7.48
CA ALA A 127 3.03 11.29 7.21
C ALA A 127 2.42 12.70 7.17
N LYS A 128 3.10 13.65 7.80
CA LYS A 128 2.73 15.07 7.72
C LYS A 128 3.65 15.75 6.73
N PRO A 129 3.13 16.41 5.70
CA PRO A 129 3.97 17.14 4.76
C PRO A 129 4.71 18.27 5.50
N MET A 130 6.01 18.40 5.21
CA MET A 130 6.86 19.43 5.78
C MET A 130 7.19 20.54 4.77
N VAL A 131 7.04 20.23 3.49
CA VAL A 131 7.29 21.16 2.38
C VAL A 131 6.03 21.26 1.55
N PHE A 132 5.69 22.47 1.13
CA PHE A 132 4.52 22.72 0.30
C PHE A 132 4.92 23.48 -0.96
N ALA A 133 4.32 23.07 -2.10
CA ALA A 133 4.44 23.77 -3.36
C ALA A 133 3.05 24.25 -3.83
N GLY A 134 2.99 25.47 -4.34
CA GLY A 134 1.82 25.97 -5.08
C GLY A 134 1.99 25.66 -6.55
N ILE A 135 1.07 24.94 -7.15
CA ILE A 135 1.08 24.60 -8.58
C ILE A 135 -0.11 25.31 -9.24
N PHE A 136 0.19 26.14 -10.22
CA PHE A 136 -0.79 26.93 -10.96
C PHE A 136 -0.61 26.68 -12.46
N PRO A 137 -1.68 26.64 -13.25
CA PRO A 137 -1.58 26.55 -14.69
C PRO A 137 -0.97 27.87 -15.25
N ILE A 138 -0.33 27.80 -16.40
CA ILE A 138 0.21 29.00 -17.08
C ILE A 138 -0.97 29.86 -17.55
N GLU A 139 -1.98 29.25 -18.12
CA GLU A 139 -3.22 29.91 -18.52
C GLU A 139 -4.39 29.40 -17.66
N ASN A 140 -5.24 30.31 -17.19
CA ASN A 140 -6.39 29.96 -16.34
C ASN A 140 -7.37 28.98 -16.99
N THR A 141 -7.40 28.94 -18.33
CA THR A 141 -8.21 28.01 -19.12
C THR A 141 -7.75 26.55 -19.01
N GLU A 142 -6.52 26.31 -18.55
CA GLU A 142 -5.92 24.97 -18.41
C GLU A 142 -6.09 24.37 -16.99
N PHE A 143 -6.88 25.00 -16.12
CA PHE A 143 -7.08 24.51 -14.76
C PHE A 143 -7.62 23.07 -14.71
N ASP A 144 -8.52 22.71 -15.62
CA ASP A 144 -9.09 21.35 -15.67
C ASP A 144 -8.04 20.32 -16.08
N LEU A 145 -7.13 20.65 -17.01
CA LEU A 145 -6.00 19.79 -17.38
C LEU A 145 -5.05 19.58 -16.22
N LEU A 146 -4.76 20.66 -15.46
CA LEU A 146 -3.93 20.57 -14.26
C LEU A 146 -4.58 19.69 -13.19
N ARG A 147 -5.90 19.84 -12.97
CA ARG A 147 -6.65 19.00 -12.03
C ARG A 147 -6.52 17.54 -12.39
N ASP A 148 -6.78 17.18 -13.65
CA ASP A 148 -6.75 15.79 -14.12
C ASP A 148 -5.32 15.18 -14.00
N ALA A 149 -4.29 15.99 -14.26
CA ALA A 149 -2.89 15.57 -14.08
C ALA A 149 -2.56 15.32 -12.60
N ILE A 150 -3.01 16.18 -11.69
CA ILE A 150 -2.81 16.00 -10.24
C ILE A 150 -3.60 14.81 -9.71
N GLU A 151 -4.83 14.58 -10.18
CA GLU A 151 -5.62 13.40 -9.82
C GLU A 151 -4.90 12.11 -10.24
N LYS A 152 -4.34 12.05 -11.45
CA LYS A 152 -3.53 10.91 -11.92
C LYS A 152 -2.28 10.70 -11.06
N LEU A 153 -1.58 11.76 -10.70
CA LEU A 153 -0.41 11.69 -9.82
C LEU A 153 -0.78 11.09 -8.47
N THR A 154 -1.87 11.55 -7.86
CA THR A 154 -2.31 11.10 -6.52
C THR A 154 -2.97 9.71 -6.51
N LEU A 155 -3.24 9.10 -7.67
CA LEU A 155 -3.66 7.70 -7.73
C LEU A 155 -2.55 6.76 -7.25
N ASN A 156 -1.29 7.07 -7.57
CA ASN A 156 -0.13 6.23 -7.24
C ASN A 156 0.71 6.76 -6.08
N ASP A 157 0.48 7.98 -5.64
CA ASP A 157 1.21 8.57 -4.52
C ASP A 157 0.25 9.06 -3.42
N ALA A 158 0.02 8.19 -2.44
CA ALA A 158 -0.83 8.50 -1.29
C ALA A 158 -0.16 9.46 -0.28
N SER A 159 1.14 9.74 -0.41
CA SER A 159 1.87 10.64 0.47
C SER A 159 1.60 12.12 0.15
N VAL A 160 1.24 12.42 -1.09
CA VAL A 160 0.97 13.78 -1.54
C VAL A 160 -0.40 14.25 -1.06
N THR A 161 -0.43 15.30 -0.28
CA THR A 161 -1.67 16.00 0.09
C THR A 161 -1.95 17.12 -0.92
N VAL A 162 -3.17 17.20 -1.42
CA VAL A 162 -3.57 18.18 -2.43
C VAL A 162 -4.75 18.99 -1.93
N GLU A 163 -4.60 20.30 -1.91
CA GLU A 163 -5.64 21.26 -1.53
C GLU A 163 -5.84 22.29 -2.65
N LYS A 164 -7.10 22.58 -3.01
CA LYS A 164 -7.39 23.68 -3.93
C LYS A 164 -6.95 25.00 -3.32
N LYS A 165 -6.25 25.84 -4.11
CA LYS A 165 -5.77 27.13 -3.70
C LYS A 165 -6.18 28.20 -4.73
N SER A 166 -6.52 29.38 -4.27
CA SER A 166 -6.75 30.54 -5.13
C SER A 166 -5.70 31.60 -4.81
N SER A 167 -5.15 32.20 -5.85
CA SER A 167 -4.23 33.33 -5.77
C SER A 167 -4.82 34.51 -6.54
N PRO A 168 -4.83 35.74 -5.99
CA PRO A 168 -5.29 36.90 -6.72
C PRO A 168 -4.49 37.20 -8.01
N ALA A 169 -3.21 36.83 -8.02
CA ALA A 169 -2.31 37.06 -9.16
C ALA A 169 -2.26 35.88 -10.15
N LEU A 170 -2.41 34.63 -9.67
CA LEU A 170 -2.19 33.41 -10.47
C LEU A 170 -3.49 32.64 -10.74
N GLY A 171 -4.63 33.08 -10.21
CA GLY A 171 -5.91 32.39 -10.40
C GLY A 171 -6.04 31.14 -9.52
N LEU A 172 -6.70 30.12 -10.06
CA LEU A 172 -6.94 28.82 -9.39
C LEU A 172 -5.77 27.88 -9.59
N GLY A 173 -5.40 27.16 -8.54
CA GLY A 173 -4.33 26.19 -8.55
C GLY A 173 -4.48 25.20 -7.40
N PHE A 174 -3.38 24.50 -7.10
CA PHE A 174 -3.31 23.53 -6.02
C PHE A 174 -2.11 23.78 -5.12
N ARG A 175 -2.29 23.53 -3.83
CA ARG A 175 -1.23 23.40 -2.86
C ARG A 175 -0.96 21.92 -2.64
N CYS A 176 0.24 21.49 -2.98
CA CYS A 176 0.71 20.11 -2.79
C CYS A 176 1.73 20.07 -1.66
N GLY A 177 1.65 19.07 -0.80
CA GLY A 177 2.56 18.90 0.33
C GLY A 177 2.93 17.43 0.54
#